data_b68c3a9d725c5048abd94d3123238fc7
#
_entry.id   b68c3a9d725c5048abd94d3123238fc7
#
_cell.length_a   1.000
_cell.length_b   1.000
_cell.length_c   1.000
_cell.angle_alpha   90.00
_cell.angle_beta   90.00
_cell.angle_gamma   90.00
#
_symmetry.space_group_name_H-M   'P 1'
#
loop_
_entity.id
_entity.type
_entity.pdbx_description
1 polymer ?
#
loop_
_entity_poly.entity_id
_entity_poly.type
_entity_poly.pdbx_seq_one_letter_code
_entity_poly.pdbx_strand_id
1 'polypeptide(L)'
;KIKYEVIAKQIEKTGEAQVSTTDPDSRALLIHGQVVEIAYNTQAAVDDKHKLVVATQTLNRNDRNALYNAVKEVQANLEQTDFTVLADKGYNNAKEIDNTQKAGVTTIVAQQEIVNSNAKGTTPDYLVTKFTYNKENDTYTCPENHTLRSTGTLHTKHRDYSSHKFKKYRTPACKTCPVKHLCTVRVEGREIERGEFAEAMELNTKNYKEQYALYRKRQE
;
A
#
# COMPACT_ATOMS: atom_id res chain seq x y z
N LYS A 1 36.00 9.37 -19.23
CA LYS A 1 35.29 8.34 -20.05
C LYS A 1 35.16 7.02 -19.32
N ILE A 2 36.24 6.39 -18.87
CA ILE A 2 36.25 5.08 -18.17
C ILE A 2 35.33 5.07 -16.96
N LYS A 3 35.27 6.12 -16.13
CA LYS A 3 34.42 6.21 -14.95
C LYS A 3 32.94 6.07 -15.28
N TYR A 4 32.46 6.72 -16.34
CA TYR A 4 31.05 6.65 -16.76
C TYR A 4 30.69 5.31 -17.38
N GLU A 5 31.62 4.65 -18.06
CA GLU A 5 31.41 3.29 -18.61
C GLU A 5 31.26 2.25 -17.50
N VAL A 6 32.01 2.39 -16.40
CA VAL A 6 31.86 1.53 -15.22
C VAL A 6 30.50 1.72 -14.56
N ILE A 7 30.08 2.99 -14.39
CA ILE A 7 28.78 3.32 -13.81
C ILE A 7 27.62 2.78 -14.70
N ALA A 8 27.72 2.96 -16.01
CA ALA A 8 26.71 2.44 -16.95
C ALA A 8 26.56 0.91 -16.84
N LYS A 9 27.69 0.18 -16.79
CA LYS A 9 27.70 -1.28 -16.58
C LYS A 9 27.11 -1.68 -15.23
N GLN A 10 27.34 -0.90 -14.18
CA GLN A 10 26.78 -1.15 -12.87
C GLN A 10 25.25 -0.98 -12.89
N ILE A 11 24.74 0.11 -13.46
CA ILE A 11 23.30 0.37 -13.62
C ILE A 11 22.64 -0.77 -14.42
N GLU A 12 23.27 -1.16 -15.55
CA GLU A 12 22.76 -2.26 -16.38
C GLU A 12 22.70 -3.59 -15.61
N LYS A 13 23.75 -3.90 -14.83
CA LYS A 13 23.82 -5.14 -14.03
C LYS A 13 22.83 -5.17 -12.88
N THR A 14 22.60 -4.05 -12.20
CA THR A 14 21.73 -3.94 -11.03
C THR A 14 20.26 -3.67 -11.40
N GLY A 15 19.99 -3.20 -12.62
CA GLY A 15 18.66 -2.75 -13.05
C GLY A 15 18.19 -1.48 -12.35
N GLU A 16 19.08 -0.76 -11.66
CA GLU A 16 18.77 0.44 -10.92
C GLU A 16 18.79 1.68 -11.82
N ALA A 17 17.95 2.69 -11.51
CA ALA A 17 17.86 3.90 -12.32
C ALA A 17 18.94 4.95 -11.98
N GLN A 18 19.69 4.76 -10.89
CA GLN A 18 20.67 5.73 -10.40
C GLN A 18 21.78 5.05 -9.59
N VAL A 19 22.95 5.67 -9.61
CA VAL A 19 24.11 5.32 -8.80
C VAL A 19 24.79 6.60 -8.31
N SER A 20 25.08 6.68 -7.03
CA SER A 20 25.90 7.74 -6.47
C SER A 20 27.38 7.50 -6.81
N THR A 21 28.12 8.54 -7.17
CA THR A 21 29.54 8.44 -7.49
C THR A 21 30.46 8.51 -6.29
N THR A 22 29.93 8.95 -5.16
CA THR A 22 30.63 9.05 -3.87
C THR A 22 30.37 7.84 -2.98
N ASP A 23 29.14 7.37 -2.98
CA ASP A 23 28.70 6.21 -2.22
C ASP A 23 27.72 5.40 -3.09
N PRO A 24 28.20 4.34 -3.75
CA PRO A 24 27.41 3.57 -4.71
C PRO A 24 26.13 2.92 -4.15
N ASP A 25 26.05 2.72 -2.84
CA ASP A 25 24.90 2.12 -2.18
C ASP A 25 23.83 3.13 -1.77
N SER A 26 24.19 4.41 -1.67
CA SER A 26 23.24 5.50 -1.40
C SER A 26 22.38 5.85 -2.63
N ARG A 27 21.23 6.44 -2.39
CA ARG A 27 20.30 6.88 -3.45
C ARG A 27 19.78 8.29 -3.19
N ALA A 28 19.36 8.94 -4.26
CA ALA A 28 18.61 10.19 -4.16
C ALA A 28 17.22 9.89 -3.59
N LEU A 29 16.98 10.32 -2.37
CA LEU A 29 15.73 10.15 -1.64
C LEU A 29 15.00 11.49 -1.52
N LEU A 30 13.68 11.48 -1.65
CA LEU A 30 12.84 12.64 -1.41
C LEU A 30 12.62 12.80 0.10
N ILE A 31 13.22 13.84 0.68
CA ILE A 31 13.12 14.16 2.10
C ILE A 31 12.02 15.20 2.32
N HIS A 32 11.10 14.92 3.25
CA HIS A 32 9.94 15.79 3.57
C HIS A 32 9.09 16.21 2.37
N GLY A 33 9.11 15.41 1.30
CA GLY A 33 8.32 15.67 0.08
C GLY A 33 8.76 16.86 -0.76
N GLN A 34 9.91 17.48 -0.47
CA GLN A 34 10.35 18.71 -1.14
C GLN A 34 11.79 18.69 -1.63
N VAL A 35 12.70 18.10 -0.89
CA VAL A 35 14.13 18.11 -1.20
C VAL A 35 14.60 16.71 -1.53
N VAL A 36 15.41 16.58 -2.59
CA VAL A 36 16.06 15.33 -2.97
C VAL A 36 17.51 15.37 -2.51
N GLU A 37 17.90 14.44 -1.64
CA GLU A 37 19.25 14.31 -1.13
C GLU A 37 19.78 12.89 -1.31
N ILE A 38 21.10 12.76 -1.42
CA ILE A 38 21.77 11.46 -1.42
C ILE A 38 21.84 10.97 0.03
N ALA A 39 21.05 9.96 0.33
CA ALA A 39 20.85 9.53 1.72
C ALA A 39 20.50 8.04 1.83
N TYR A 40 20.49 7.59 3.06
CA TYR A 40 19.85 6.34 3.50
C TYR A 40 18.61 6.66 4.32
N ASN A 41 17.67 5.72 4.32
CA ASN A 41 16.49 5.73 5.16
C ASN A 41 16.68 4.69 6.27
N THR A 42 16.94 5.13 7.49
CA THR A 42 17.06 4.23 8.64
C THR A 42 15.74 4.16 9.39
N GLN A 43 15.26 2.95 9.57
CA GLN A 43 14.04 2.63 10.28
C GLN A 43 14.36 1.98 11.61
N ALA A 44 13.57 2.27 12.62
CA ALA A 44 13.66 1.66 13.92
C ALA A 44 12.30 1.10 14.34
N ALA A 45 12.27 -0.16 14.76
CA ALA A 45 11.15 -0.72 15.47
C ALA A 45 11.39 -0.55 16.98
N VAL A 46 10.40 0.03 17.65
CA VAL A 46 10.46 0.38 19.07
C VAL A 46 9.39 -0.37 19.83
N ASP A 47 9.75 -1.00 20.95
CA ASP A 47 8.82 -1.63 21.87
C ASP A 47 7.95 -0.59 22.59
N ASP A 48 6.64 -0.82 22.65
CA ASP A 48 5.70 0.11 23.27
C ASP A 48 5.88 0.20 24.79
N LYS A 49 6.21 -0.89 25.45
CA LYS A 49 6.27 -0.97 26.91
C LYS A 49 7.50 -0.29 27.51
N HIS A 50 8.66 -0.54 26.94
CA HIS A 50 9.96 -0.08 27.48
C HIS A 50 10.60 1.02 26.64
N LYS A 51 10.02 1.32 25.47
CA LYS A 51 10.54 2.29 24.48
C LYS A 51 11.98 1.96 24.01
N LEU A 52 12.30 0.68 23.97
CA LEU A 52 13.58 0.19 23.50
C LEU A 52 13.54 -0.08 22.01
N VAL A 53 14.62 0.21 21.31
CA VAL A 53 14.80 -0.16 19.91
C VAL A 53 15.04 -1.67 19.84
N VAL A 54 14.14 -2.40 19.21
CA VAL A 54 14.20 -3.88 19.09
C VAL A 54 14.74 -4.35 17.74
N ALA A 55 14.63 -3.53 16.71
CA ALA A 55 15.23 -3.79 15.40
C ALA A 55 15.52 -2.47 14.68
N THR A 56 16.55 -2.48 13.81
CA THR A 56 16.89 -1.35 12.95
C THR A 56 17.18 -1.84 11.55
N GLN A 57 16.67 -1.13 10.54
CA GLN A 57 16.92 -1.43 9.15
C GLN A 57 17.35 -0.18 8.41
N THR A 58 18.47 -0.25 7.68
CA THR A 58 18.91 0.84 6.81
C THR A 58 18.66 0.47 5.35
N LEU A 59 17.92 1.33 4.65
CA LEU A 59 17.52 1.17 3.26
C LEU A 59 18.00 2.35 2.42
N ASN A 60 18.19 2.12 1.15
CA ASN A 60 18.45 3.17 0.17
C ASN A 60 17.19 3.56 -0.62
N ARG A 61 16.03 3.37 -0.02
CA ARG A 61 14.70 3.64 -0.59
C ARG A 61 13.74 4.11 0.50
N ASN A 62 12.54 4.54 0.10
CA ASN A 62 11.49 4.95 1.03
C ASN A 62 10.86 3.76 1.77
N ASP A 63 9.95 4.04 2.72
CA ASP A 63 9.33 3.09 3.66
C ASP A 63 8.44 2.04 3.01
N ARG A 64 8.04 2.26 1.76
CA ARG A 64 6.94 1.53 1.12
C ARG A 64 7.07 0.00 1.09
N ASN A 65 8.29 -0.53 1.04
CA ASN A 65 8.57 -1.97 0.98
C ASN A 65 9.43 -2.42 2.17
N ALA A 66 9.27 -1.79 3.32
CA ALA A 66 10.13 -1.99 4.48
C ALA A 66 9.45 -2.72 5.64
N LEU A 67 8.11 -2.73 5.68
CA LEU A 67 7.34 -3.22 6.83
C LEU A 67 7.64 -4.69 7.14
N TYR A 68 7.52 -5.56 6.15
CA TYR A 68 7.65 -7.00 6.37
C TYR A 68 9.06 -7.41 6.83
N ASN A 69 10.10 -6.80 6.24
CA ASN A 69 11.47 -7.09 6.64
C ASN A 69 11.75 -6.61 8.08
N ALA A 70 11.30 -5.40 8.44
CA ALA A 70 11.42 -4.90 9.81
C ALA A 70 10.70 -5.83 10.81
N VAL A 71 9.50 -6.29 10.47
CA VAL A 71 8.74 -7.25 11.29
C VAL A 71 9.50 -8.57 11.47
N LYS A 72 10.11 -9.10 10.41
CA LYS A 72 10.92 -10.33 10.51
C LYS A 72 12.11 -10.17 11.44
N GLU A 73 12.79 -9.03 11.42
CA GLU A 73 13.89 -8.76 12.34
C GLU A 73 13.40 -8.66 13.78
N VAL A 74 12.24 -8.02 14.02
CA VAL A 74 11.62 -7.99 15.35
C VAL A 74 11.28 -9.40 15.83
N GLN A 75 10.67 -10.23 14.97
CA GLN A 75 10.36 -11.63 15.31
C GLN A 75 11.60 -12.42 15.69
N ALA A 76 12.70 -12.25 14.95
CA ALA A 76 13.97 -12.92 15.22
C ALA A 76 14.62 -12.43 16.52
N ASN A 77 14.60 -11.12 16.78
CA ASN A 77 15.26 -10.54 17.96
C ASN A 77 14.49 -10.80 19.26
N LEU A 78 13.16 -10.86 19.18
CA LEU A 78 12.31 -11.11 20.36
C LEU A 78 11.93 -12.58 20.53
N GLU A 79 12.23 -13.43 19.56
CA GLU A 79 11.77 -14.83 19.50
C GLU A 79 10.25 -14.96 19.66
N GLN A 80 9.52 -13.96 19.16
CA GLN A 80 8.07 -13.83 19.32
C GLN A 80 7.40 -13.60 17.96
N THR A 81 6.32 -14.32 17.69
CA THR A 81 5.57 -14.25 16.43
C THR A 81 4.23 -13.54 16.52
N ASP A 82 3.70 -13.37 17.73
CA ASP A 82 2.38 -12.78 17.98
C ASP A 82 2.52 -11.41 18.66
N PHE A 83 2.42 -10.36 17.86
CA PHE A 83 2.39 -8.97 18.33
C PHE A 83 1.63 -8.07 17.35
N THR A 84 1.41 -6.83 17.73
CA THR A 84 0.79 -5.81 16.88
C THR A 84 1.82 -4.80 16.42
N VAL A 85 1.92 -4.57 15.11
CA VAL A 85 2.76 -3.51 14.54
C VAL A 85 1.92 -2.26 14.22
N LEU A 86 2.41 -1.11 14.69
CA LEU A 86 1.84 0.21 14.41
C LEU A 86 2.78 0.93 13.43
N ALA A 87 2.28 1.31 12.26
CA ALA A 87 3.09 2.01 11.27
C ALA A 87 2.32 3.15 10.59
N ASP A 88 3.05 4.13 10.09
CA ASP A 88 2.43 5.27 9.42
C ASP A 88 2.01 4.95 7.97
N LYS A 89 1.46 5.96 7.28
CA LYS A 89 0.98 5.83 5.90
C LYS A 89 2.09 5.54 4.87
N GLY A 90 3.36 5.80 5.18
CA GLY A 90 4.50 5.48 4.33
C GLY A 90 4.66 3.98 4.11
N TYR A 91 4.33 3.19 5.13
CA TYR A 91 4.35 1.72 5.09
C TYR A 91 3.10 1.10 4.47
N ASN A 92 2.13 1.87 4.02
CA ASN A 92 0.88 1.35 3.48
C ASN A 92 1.08 0.74 2.09
N ASN A 93 1.54 -0.49 2.07
CA ASN A 93 1.72 -1.34 0.89
C ASN A 93 0.95 -2.66 1.09
N ALA A 94 0.03 -2.95 0.19
CA ALA A 94 -0.87 -4.10 0.32
C ALA A 94 -0.14 -5.44 0.40
N LYS A 95 0.94 -5.64 -0.36
CA LYS A 95 1.76 -6.85 -0.33
C LYS A 95 2.51 -7.00 1.00
N GLU A 96 3.08 -5.90 1.50
CA GLU A 96 3.81 -5.89 2.77
C GLU A 96 2.87 -6.18 3.96
N ILE A 97 1.68 -5.58 3.95
CA ILE A 97 0.63 -5.83 4.95
C ILE A 97 0.18 -7.29 4.91
N ASP A 98 -0.08 -7.85 3.72
CA ASP A 98 -0.46 -9.25 3.53
C ASP A 98 0.61 -10.22 4.05
N ASN A 99 1.88 -9.98 3.68
CA ASN A 99 3.01 -10.78 4.15
C ASN A 99 3.16 -10.72 5.67
N THR A 100 3.00 -9.54 6.27
CA THR A 100 3.08 -9.34 7.72
C THR A 100 1.96 -10.08 8.46
N GLN A 101 0.73 -10.01 7.95
CA GLN A 101 -0.40 -10.75 8.54
C GLN A 101 -0.23 -12.25 8.39
N LYS A 102 0.28 -12.74 7.27
CA LYS A 102 0.62 -14.17 7.08
C LYS A 102 1.73 -14.66 8.00
N ALA A 103 2.60 -13.77 8.45
CA ALA A 103 3.61 -14.06 9.46
C ALA A 103 3.06 -14.07 10.90
N GLY A 104 1.75 -13.95 11.10
CA GLY A 104 1.08 -13.99 12.42
C GLY A 104 0.99 -12.64 13.13
N VAL A 105 1.42 -11.54 12.51
CA VAL A 105 1.47 -10.22 13.15
C VAL A 105 0.24 -9.40 12.79
N THR A 106 -0.41 -8.83 13.81
CA THR A 106 -1.53 -7.90 13.61
C THR A 106 -1.03 -6.56 13.09
N THR A 107 -1.60 -6.08 11.98
CA THR A 107 -1.21 -4.80 11.37
C THR A 107 -2.21 -3.69 11.70
N ILE A 108 -1.68 -2.53 12.10
CA ILE A 108 -2.41 -1.26 12.25
C ILE A 108 -1.60 -0.19 11.52
N VAL A 109 -1.72 -0.17 10.21
CA VAL A 109 -1.02 0.78 9.32
C VAL A 109 -2.00 1.84 8.88
N ALA A 110 -1.61 3.12 9.04
CA ALA A 110 -2.44 4.24 8.62
C ALA A 110 -2.73 4.21 7.12
N GLN A 111 -3.95 4.60 6.77
CA GLN A 111 -4.36 4.65 5.38
C GLN A 111 -3.92 5.94 4.70
N GLN A 112 -3.64 5.85 3.41
CA GLN A 112 -3.51 7.03 2.58
C GLN A 112 -4.89 7.66 2.39
N GLU A 113 -4.98 8.97 2.57
CA GLU A 113 -6.21 9.70 2.26
C GLU A 113 -6.55 9.57 0.78
N ILE A 114 -7.84 9.40 0.48
CA ILE A 114 -8.34 9.42 -0.89
C ILE A 114 -8.40 10.88 -1.34
N VAL A 115 -7.28 11.38 -1.83
CA VAL A 115 -7.17 12.75 -2.36
C VAL A 115 -7.72 12.74 -3.80
N ASN A 116 -8.51 13.76 -4.17
CA ASN A 116 -9.00 13.99 -5.55
C ASN A 116 -10.10 13.07 -6.10
N SER A 117 -10.96 12.51 -5.26
CA SER A 117 -12.17 11.84 -5.74
C SER A 117 -13.06 12.78 -6.59
N ASN A 118 -13.19 14.03 -6.18
CA ASN A 118 -14.01 15.04 -6.87
C ASN A 118 -13.45 15.45 -8.24
N ALA A 119 -12.12 15.49 -8.39
CA ALA A 119 -11.48 15.77 -9.69
C ALA A 119 -11.75 14.70 -10.76
N LYS A 120 -12.21 13.50 -10.34
CA LYS A 120 -12.61 12.40 -11.22
C LYS A 120 -14.13 12.26 -11.35
N GLY A 121 -14.91 13.28 -10.96
CA GLY A 121 -16.35 13.27 -11.04
C GLY A 121 -17.04 12.23 -10.14
N THR A 122 -16.42 11.88 -9.02
CA THR A 122 -17.00 10.96 -8.03
C THR A 122 -17.24 11.71 -6.74
N THR A 123 -18.51 11.79 -6.30
CA THR A 123 -18.85 12.39 -5.02
C THR A 123 -18.53 11.46 -3.83
N PRO A 124 -18.44 11.98 -2.60
CA PRO A 124 -18.11 11.18 -1.41
C PRO A 124 -19.01 9.96 -1.20
N ASP A 125 -20.30 10.06 -1.56
CA ASP A 125 -21.27 8.97 -1.38
C ASP A 125 -21.06 7.80 -2.35
N TYR A 126 -20.30 8.00 -3.42
CA TYR A 126 -20.01 6.99 -4.44
C TYR A 126 -18.54 6.58 -4.48
N LEU A 127 -17.76 6.88 -3.43
CA LEU A 127 -16.40 6.37 -3.30
C LEU A 127 -16.40 4.84 -3.23
N VAL A 128 -15.29 4.22 -3.61
CA VAL A 128 -15.14 2.75 -3.57
C VAL A 128 -15.43 2.17 -2.19
N THR A 129 -15.17 2.92 -1.14
CA THR A 129 -15.43 2.55 0.26
C THR A 129 -16.92 2.44 0.61
N LYS A 130 -17.80 2.95 -0.24
CA LYS A 130 -19.27 2.85 -0.10
C LYS A 130 -19.86 1.63 -0.81
N PHE A 131 -19.03 0.90 -1.56
CA PHE A 131 -19.42 -0.33 -2.21
C PHE A 131 -19.16 -1.51 -1.28
N THR A 132 -20.15 -2.37 -1.09
CA THR A 132 -20.04 -3.53 -0.21
C THR A 132 -19.62 -4.76 -0.99
N TYR A 133 -18.54 -5.41 -0.60
CA TYR A 133 -18.09 -6.67 -1.18
C TYR A 133 -18.78 -7.85 -0.52
N ASN A 134 -19.34 -8.74 -1.33
CA ASN A 134 -19.86 -10.05 -0.91
C ASN A 134 -18.86 -11.13 -1.31
N LYS A 135 -18.23 -11.75 -0.31
CA LYS A 135 -17.19 -12.77 -0.51
C LYS A 135 -17.76 -14.08 -1.05
N GLU A 136 -18.98 -14.46 -0.63
CA GLU A 136 -19.58 -15.72 -1.04
C GLU A 136 -19.90 -15.77 -2.53
N ASN A 137 -20.40 -14.65 -3.07
CA ASN A 137 -20.80 -14.54 -4.46
C ASN A 137 -19.75 -13.87 -5.36
N ASP A 138 -18.63 -13.43 -4.80
CA ASP A 138 -17.58 -12.63 -5.49
C ASP A 138 -18.18 -11.44 -6.26
N THR A 139 -18.96 -10.60 -5.56
CA THR A 139 -19.68 -9.45 -6.15
C THR A 139 -19.54 -8.21 -5.30
N TYR A 140 -19.75 -7.03 -5.91
CA TYR A 140 -19.95 -5.77 -5.19
C TYR A 140 -21.38 -5.32 -5.30
N THR A 141 -21.92 -4.70 -4.24
CA THR A 141 -23.17 -3.95 -4.26
C THR A 141 -22.84 -2.47 -4.19
N CYS A 142 -23.35 -1.68 -5.13
CA CYS A 142 -23.17 -0.22 -5.13
C CYS A 142 -24.18 0.47 -4.17
N PRO A 143 -23.99 1.76 -3.84
CA PRO A 143 -24.92 2.51 -3.00
C PRO A 143 -26.38 2.52 -3.52
N GLU A 144 -26.58 2.38 -4.83
CA GLU A 144 -27.90 2.26 -5.47
C GLU A 144 -28.42 0.80 -5.54
N ASN A 145 -27.87 -0.09 -4.72
CA ASN A 145 -28.25 -1.51 -4.64
C ASN A 145 -28.09 -2.32 -5.93
N HIS A 146 -27.27 -1.87 -6.89
CA HIS A 146 -26.96 -2.67 -8.07
C HIS A 146 -25.76 -3.57 -7.81
N THR A 147 -25.85 -4.83 -8.28
CA THR A 147 -24.77 -5.81 -8.18
C THR A 147 -23.78 -5.63 -9.33
N LEU A 148 -22.50 -5.45 -8.98
CA LEU A 148 -21.39 -5.48 -9.92
C LEU A 148 -20.75 -6.87 -9.88
N ARG A 149 -20.50 -7.44 -11.05
CA ARG A 149 -19.91 -8.78 -11.22
C ARG A 149 -18.56 -8.68 -11.94
N SER A 150 -17.70 -9.64 -11.65
CA SER A 150 -16.47 -9.87 -12.42
C SER A 150 -16.69 -10.99 -13.43
N THR A 151 -15.96 -10.94 -14.56
CA THR A 151 -15.86 -12.06 -15.50
C THR A 151 -14.91 -13.16 -15.01
N GLY A 152 -14.28 -12.98 -13.85
CA GLY A 152 -13.24 -13.86 -13.33
C GLY A 152 -11.85 -13.61 -13.91
N THR A 153 -11.73 -12.80 -14.96
CA THR A 153 -10.45 -12.50 -15.59
C THR A 153 -9.52 -11.74 -14.62
N LEU A 154 -8.31 -12.28 -14.44
CA LEU A 154 -7.24 -11.62 -13.71
C LEU A 154 -6.47 -10.70 -14.65
N HIS A 155 -6.42 -9.43 -14.29
CA HIS A 155 -5.62 -8.40 -14.93
C HIS A 155 -4.33 -8.19 -14.14
N THR A 156 -3.24 -7.87 -14.82
CA THR A 156 -1.97 -7.50 -14.17
C THR A 156 -1.69 -6.03 -14.39
N LYS A 157 -1.32 -5.34 -13.32
CA LYS A 157 -0.87 -3.95 -13.36
C LYS A 157 0.61 -3.92 -12.98
N HIS A 158 1.43 -3.42 -13.88
CA HIS A 158 2.85 -3.21 -13.64
C HIS A 158 3.06 -1.77 -13.16
N ARG A 159 3.76 -1.59 -12.06
CA ARG A 159 4.22 -0.29 -11.55
C ARG A 159 5.65 -0.46 -11.10
N ASP A 160 6.53 0.38 -11.61
CA ASP A 160 7.95 0.47 -11.24
C ASP A 160 8.52 -0.80 -10.56
N TYR A 161 9.02 -1.53 -10.31
CA TYR A 161 9.51 -2.71 -9.58
C TYR A 161 8.45 -3.62 -8.94
N SER A 162 7.14 -3.42 -9.22
CA SER A 162 6.08 -4.30 -8.68
C SER A 162 4.99 -4.61 -9.69
N SER A 163 4.47 -5.82 -9.67
CA SER A 163 3.26 -6.19 -10.38
C SER A 163 2.23 -6.74 -9.38
N HIS A 164 0.97 -6.42 -9.60
CA HIS A 164 -0.12 -6.97 -8.81
C HIS A 164 -1.29 -7.38 -9.70
N LYS A 165 -1.97 -8.42 -9.29
CA LYS A 165 -3.15 -8.95 -9.97
C LYS A 165 -4.41 -8.35 -9.38
N PHE A 166 -5.42 -8.16 -10.22
CA PHE A 166 -6.72 -7.66 -9.79
C PHE A 166 -7.84 -8.14 -10.70
N LYS A 167 -9.05 -8.18 -10.14
CA LYS A 167 -10.30 -8.40 -10.88
C LYS A 167 -11.01 -7.07 -11.08
N LYS A 168 -11.81 -6.99 -12.13
CA LYS A 168 -12.69 -5.85 -12.43
C LYS A 168 -14.14 -6.22 -12.25
N TYR A 169 -14.89 -5.37 -11.56
CA TYR A 169 -16.32 -5.56 -11.30
C TYR A 169 -17.12 -4.43 -11.95
N ARG A 170 -18.14 -4.81 -12.69
CA ARG A 170 -19.00 -3.89 -13.47
C ARG A 170 -20.46 -4.34 -13.42
N THR A 171 -21.37 -3.42 -13.78
CA THR A 171 -22.78 -3.73 -13.99
C THR A 171 -23.35 -2.98 -15.19
N PRO A 172 -24.20 -3.63 -16.02
CA PRO A 172 -24.93 -2.94 -17.11
C PRO A 172 -25.89 -1.86 -16.61
N ALA A 173 -26.40 -1.98 -15.37
CA ALA A 173 -27.33 -1.03 -14.77
C ALA A 173 -26.78 0.41 -14.70
N CYS A 174 -25.45 0.59 -14.73
CA CYS A 174 -24.85 1.92 -14.78
C CYS A 174 -25.21 2.74 -16.03
N LYS A 175 -25.63 2.09 -17.12
CA LYS A 175 -26.00 2.81 -18.38
C LYS A 175 -27.23 3.68 -18.20
N THR A 176 -28.19 3.23 -17.42
CA THR A 176 -29.49 3.91 -17.17
C THR A 176 -29.61 4.46 -15.75
N CYS A 177 -28.51 4.44 -14.96
CA CYS A 177 -28.51 4.90 -13.59
C CYS A 177 -28.69 6.43 -13.52
N PRO A 178 -29.71 6.94 -12.81
CA PRO A 178 -30.01 8.38 -12.76
C PRO A 178 -28.91 9.19 -12.06
N VAL A 179 -28.21 8.57 -11.11
CA VAL A 179 -27.11 9.20 -10.34
C VAL A 179 -25.72 8.90 -10.90
N LYS A 180 -25.63 8.36 -12.11
CA LYS A 180 -24.36 8.01 -12.76
C LYS A 180 -23.36 9.18 -12.75
N HIS A 181 -23.82 10.39 -12.99
CA HIS A 181 -23.00 11.61 -13.05
C HIS A 181 -22.33 11.95 -11.71
N LEU A 182 -22.88 11.49 -10.57
CA LEU A 182 -22.29 11.63 -9.23
C LEU A 182 -21.29 10.51 -8.92
N CYS A 183 -21.40 9.38 -9.63
CA CYS A 183 -20.61 8.17 -9.37
C CYS A 183 -19.41 8.03 -10.29
N THR A 184 -19.57 8.36 -11.58
CA THR A 184 -18.49 8.17 -12.57
C THR A 184 -18.72 8.97 -13.85
N VAL A 185 -17.66 9.50 -14.41
CA VAL A 185 -17.66 10.14 -15.74
C VAL A 185 -17.47 9.15 -16.89
N ARG A 186 -17.21 7.86 -16.59
CA ARG A 186 -16.99 6.85 -17.65
C ARG A 186 -18.27 6.52 -18.38
N VAL A 187 -18.19 6.45 -19.71
CA VAL A 187 -19.34 6.13 -20.58
C VAL A 187 -19.91 4.75 -20.25
N GLU A 188 -19.03 3.75 -20.03
CA GLU A 188 -19.41 2.36 -19.74
C GLU A 188 -19.98 2.16 -18.33
N GLY A 189 -19.84 3.16 -17.45
CA GLY A 189 -20.24 3.08 -16.05
C GLY A 189 -19.09 2.84 -15.07
N ARG A 190 -19.45 2.63 -13.80
CA ARG A 190 -18.49 2.41 -12.70
C ARG A 190 -17.79 1.07 -12.83
N GLU A 191 -16.49 1.09 -12.65
CA GLU A 191 -15.63 -0.10 -12.53
C GLU A 191 -14.96 -0.08 -11.15
N ILE A 192 -15.04 -1.18 -10.43
CA ILE A 192 -14.31 -1.41 -9.19
C ILE A 192 -13.18 -2.41 -9.46
N GLU A 193 -11.96 -2.07 -9.08
CA GLU A 193 -10.82 -2.98 -9.11
C GLU A 193 -10.64 -3.59 -7.70
N ARG A 194 -10.55 -4.91 -7.61
CA ARG A 194 -10.21 -5.64 -6.38
C ARG A 194 -8.89 -6.37 -6.59
N GLY A 195 -7.86 -5.92 -5.89
CA GLY A 195 -6.52 -6.53 -5.93
C GLY A 195 -6.45 -7.83 -5.14
N GLU A 196 -5.42 -8.63 -5.41
CA GLU A 196 -5.13 -9.91 -4.75
C GLU A 196 -4.92 -9.78 -3.23
N PHE A 197 -4.49 -8.63 -2.75
CA PHE A 197 -4.25 -8.34 -1.32
C PHE A 197 -5.41 -7.55 -0.67
N ALA A 198 -6.59 -7.52 -1.29
CA ALA A 198 -7.71 -6.71 -0.80
C ALA A 198 -8.19 -7.14 0.59
N GLU A 199 -8.19 -8.44 0.90
CA GLU A 199 -8.59 -8.96 2.22
C GLU A 199 -7.66 -8.47 3.33
N ALA A 200 -6.35 -8.50 3.09
CA ALA A 200 -5.37 -8.00 4.04
C ALA A 200 -5.53 -6.49 4.29
N MET A 201 -5.83 -5.72 3.24
CA MET A 201 -6.09 -4.29 3.35
C MET A 201 -7.40 -3.99 4.09
N GLU A 202 -8.44 -4.78 3.88
CA GLU A 202 -9.72 -4.67 4.58
C GLU A 202 -9.54 -4.97 6.09
N LEU A 203 -8.79 -6.02 6.42
CA LEU A 203 -8.45 -6.36 7.80
C LEU A 203 -7.64 -5.25 8.46
N ASN A 204 -6.59 -4.75 7.80
CA ASN A 204 -5.81 -3.62 8.31
C ASN A 204 -6.70 -2.37 8.53
N THR A 205 -7.61 -2.10 7.59
CA THR A 205 -8.55 -0.97 7.70
C THR A 205 -9.48 -1.12 8.90
N LYS A 206 -9.97 -2.32 9.13
CA LYS A 206 -10.80 -2.66 10.30
C LYS A 206 -10.00 -2.44 11.58
N ASN A 207 -8.81 -3.04 11.69
CA ASN A 207 -7.94 -2.91 12.86
C ASN A 207 -7.61 -1.43 13.14
N TYR A 208 -7.26 -0.66 12.11
CA TYR A 208 -6.95 0.76 12.25
C TYR A 208 -8.13 1.57 12.80
N LYS A 209 -9.36 1.29 12.35
CA LYS A 209 -10.56 1.97 12.84
C LYS A 209 -10.94 1.56 14.27
N GLU A 210 -10.94 0.25 14.53
CA GLU A 210 -11.34 -0.29 15.84
C GLU A 210 -10.33 -0.01 16.93
N GLN A 211 -9.04 0.05 16.58
CA GLN A 211 -7.93 0.26 17.52
C GLN A 211 -7.22 1.60 17.31
N TYR A 212 -7.94 2.62 16.87
CA TYR A 212 -7.34 3.94 16.61
C TYR A 212 -6.66 4.55 17.85
N ALA A 213 -7.19 4.31 19.05
CA ALA A 213 -6.57 4.74 20.30
C ALA A 213 -5.19 4.09 20.50
N LEU A 214 -5.04 2.80 20.18
CA LEU A 214 -3.73 2.12 20.19
C LEU A 214 -2.78 2.72 19.14
N TYR A 215 -3.27 2.97 17.93
CA TYR A 215 -2.47 3.59 16.89
C TYR A 215 -1.91 4.97 17.32
N ARG A 216 -2.67 5.75 18.08
CA ARG A 216 -2.25 7.07 18.58
C ARG A 216 -1.06 7.00 19.51
N LYS A 217 -0.88 5.92 20.27
CA LYS A 217 0.30 5.72 21.14
C LYS A 217 1.64 5.78 20.40
N ARG A 218 1.65 5.51 19.10
CA ARG A 218 2.85 5.63 18.27
C ARG A 218 3.44 7.06 18.29
N GLN A 219 2.63 8.07 18.62
CA GLN A 219 3.03 9.47 18.64
C GLN A 219 3.54 9.95 20.03
N GLU A 220 3.44 9.10 21.03
CA GLU A 220 3.90 9.30 22.41
C GLU A 220 5.31 8.68 22.59
#